data_ece81b387bcfec66fe31b1af7c489d84
#
_entry.id   ece81b387bcfec66fe31b1af7c489d84
#
_cell.length_a   1.000
_cell.length_b   1.000
_cell.length_c   1.000
_cell.angle_alpha   90.00
_cell.angle_beta   90.00
_cell.angle_gamma   90.00
#
_symmetry.space_group_name_H-M   'P 1'
#
loop_
_entity.id
_entity.type
_entity.pdbx_description
1 polymer ?
#
loop_
_entity_poly.entity_id
_entity_poly.type
_entity_poly.pdbx_seq_one_letter_code
_entity_poly.pdbx_strand_id
1 'polypeptide(L)'
;MMSKKPATNDQTQLTDNGSQEGLSQMAALNKQIPFQAQAARSVVTVIVPVYNDTDNLKLCLSALAESTYDRFDVLVVDDGSTEAIKPLVERFSYRYLRIDGPGGPARARNRGVEQVETEYVIFIDADVCVHPDTIERFMHKFAGEPDLAAVIGSYDDAPAEPGFLSQYRNMFHHYTHCQSAGQVTTFWSGCGAMRRDVFLRHGGFDEQRYRYPAIEDIELGTWVSAGGGRILLDPTIQCKHLKHWTFSNMVKTDVCQRGIPWIDLMLRSGKAVKTLNVTWLQRLSVGLVFTACAFVVLAVWWPSALIGAAVAAIAVTLVNIKLYRFFVSRRGLWFAAKSLLFHWLYFGCCGVSFIAGTVRFYASGLRTSGRHRDG
;
A
#
# COMPACT_ATOMS: atom_id res chain seq x y z
N MET A 1 9.70 -7.01 -73.22
CA MET A 1 8.34 -7.42 -73.01
C MET A 1 8.37 -8.61 -72.05
N MET A 2 8.18 -8.41 -70.78
CA MET A 2 7.89 -9.45 -69.82
C MET A 2 7.14 -8.81 -68.64
N SER A 3 5.89 -9.18 -68.54
CA SER A 3 4.89 -8.74 -67.56
C SER A 3 5.24 -9.29 -66.17
N LYS A 4 5.34 -8.45 -65.16
CA LYS A 4 5.39 -8.84 -63.73
C LYS A 4 3.96 -8.78 -63.15
N LYS A 5 3.42 -9.91 -62.71
CA LYS A 5 2.23 -10.02 -61.85
C LYS A 5 2.56 -9.56 -60.44
N PRO A 6 1.63 -8.91 -59.72
CA PRO A 6 1.82 -8.60 -58.31
C PRO A 6 1.44 -9.81 -57.42
N ALA A 7 2.22 -9.99 -56.37
CA ALA A 7 2.00 -10.99 -55.31
C ALA A 7 0.85 -10.55 -54.41
N THR A 8 -0.11 -11.42 -54.23
CA THR A 8 -1.20 -11.31 -53.23
C THR A 8 -0.63 -11.58 -51.83
N ASN A 9 -0.79 -10.64 -50.95
CA ASN A 9 -0.46 -10.72 -49.52
C ASN A 9 -1.69 -11.33 -48.79
N ASP A 10 -1.59 -12.61 -48.44
CA ASP A 10 -2.59 -13.31 -47.66
C ASP A 10 -2.25 -13.13 -46.18
N GLN A 11 -2.84 -12.12 -45.53
CA GLN A 11 -2.79 -11.94 -44.08
C GLN A 11 -3.86 -12.81 -43.46
N THR A 12 -3.42 -13.93 -42.94
CA THR A 12 -4.22 -14.81 -42.08
C THR A 12 -4.57 -14.05 -40.79
N GLN A 13 -5.79 -13.52 -40.69
CA GLN A 13 -6.39 -13.08 -39.45
C GLN A 13 -6.64 -14.33 -38.57
N LEU A 14 -5.73 -14.57 -37.62
CA LEU A 14 -5.97 -15.48 -36.51
C LEU A 14 -6.99 -14.81 -35.58
N THR A 15 -8.19 -15.33 -35.60
CA THR A 15 -9.35 -14.85 -34.85
C THR A 15 -9.15 -15.05 -33.35
N ASP A 16 -9.16 -13.94 -32.62
CA ASP A 16 -9.16 -13.82 -31.16
C ASP A 16 -10.55 -14.16 -30.53
N ASN A 17 -11.31 -15.02 -31.17
CA ASN A 17 -12.66 -15.38 -30.71
C ASN A 17 -12.69 -16.50 -29.63
N GLY A 18 -11.61 -17.25 -29.46
CA GLY A 18 -11.59 -18.36 -28.48
C GLY A 18 -11.47 -17.92 -27.03
N SER A 19 -10.77 -16.81 -26.79
CA SER A 19 -10.57 -16.25 -25.43
C SER A 19 -11.80 -15.50 -24.91
N GLN A 20 -12.56 -14.83 -25.77
CA GLN A 20 -13.79 -14.12 -25.37
C GLN A 20 -14.98 -15.09 -25.10
N GLU A 21 -15.09 -16.18 -25.84
CA GLU A 21 -16.10 -17.20 -25.56
C GLU A 21 -15.81 -17.97 -24.27
N GLY A 22 -14.57 -18.31 -23.97
CA GLY A 22 -14.16 -18.95 -22.71
C GLY A 22 -14.46 -18.08 -21.48
N LEU A 23 -14.16 -16.80 -21.55
CA LEU A 23 -14.46 -15.83 -20.50
C LEU A 23 -15.96 -15.60 -20.31
N SER A 24 -16.72 -15.59 -21.42
CA SER A 24 -18.17 -15.46 -21.39
C SER A 24 -18.84 -16.71 -20.80
N GLN A 25 -18.33 -17.90 -21.06
CA GLN A 25 -18.85 -19.17 -20.50
C GLN A 25 -18.52 -19.31 -19.01
N MET A 26 -17.32 -18.93 -18.56
CA MET A 26 -16.98 -18.89 -17.12
C MET A 26 -17.84 -17.87 -16.36
N ALA A 27 -18.04 -16.68 -16.93
CA ALA A 27 -18.93 -15.67 -16.33
C ALA A 27 -20.40 -16.13 -16.31
N ALA A 28 -20.84 -16.93 -17.30
CA ALA A 28 -22.19 -17.52 -17.33
C ALA A 28 -22.34 -18.66 -16.34
N LEU A 29 -21.28 -19.46 -16.11
CA LEU A 29 -21.31 -20.58 -15.14
C LEU A 29 -21.38 -20.04 -13.70
N ASN A 30 -20.67 -18.94 -13.40
CA ASN A 30 -20.75 -18.24 -12.09
C ASN A 30 -22.13 -17.60 -11.85
N LYS A 31 -22.87 -17.22 -12.90
CA LYS A 31 -24.24 -16.69 -12.78
C LYS A 31 -25.29 -17.70 -12.36
N GLN A 32 -24.99 -19.00 -12.40
CA GLN A 32 -25.94 -20.06 -12.07
C GLN A 32 -25.87 -20.55 -10.61
N ILE A 33 -24.84 -20.13 -9.85
CA ILE A 33 -24.75 -20.48 -8.42
C ILE A 33 -25.46 -19.38 -7.62
N PRO A 34 -26.49 -19.71 -6.82
CA PRO A 34 -27.12 -18.74 -5.94
C PRO A 34 -26.08 -18.10 -5.03
N PHE A 35 -26.12 -16.77 -4.88
CA PHE A 35 -25.21 -15.96 -4.08
C PHE A 35 -24.89 -16.57 -2.69
N GLN A 36 -25.91 -17.14 -2.00
CA GLN A 36 -25.74 -17.84 -0.73
C GLN A 36 -24.91 -19.12 -0.81
N ALA A 37 -24.92 -19.82 -1.94
CA ALA A 37 -24.13 -21.04 -2.16
C ALA A 37 -22.65 -20.72 -2.48
N GLN A 38 -22.36 -19.57 -3.06
CA GLN A 38 -20.99 -19.10 -3.32
C GLN A 38 -20.34 -18.63 -2.02
N ALA A 39 -21.04 -17.90 -1.17
CA ALA A 39 -20.57 -17.47 0.16
C ALA A 39 -20.24 -18.67 1.07
N ALA A 40 -20.98 -19.79 0.97
CA ALA A 40 -20.75 -21.02 1.74
C ALA A 40 -19.45 -21.78 1.31
N ARG A 41 -18.82 -21.43 0.17
CA ARG A 41 -17.58 -22.02 -0.34
C ARG A 41 -16.35 -21.12 -0.14
N SER A 42 -16.55 -19.83 0.11
CA SER A 42 -15.47 -18.87 0.23
C SER A 42 -14.77 -18.99 1.58
N VAL A 43 -13.46 -19.11 1.58
CA VAL A 43 -12.63 -19.14 2.81
C VAL A 43 -12.07 -17.76 3.14
N VAL A 44 -12.14 -16.82 2.21
CA VAL A 44 -11.61 -15.46 2.34
C VAL A 44 -12.54 -14.45 1.68
N THR A 45 -12.67 -13.27 2.29
CA THR A 45 -13.35 -12.12 1.70
C THR A 45 -12.36 -11.00 1.46
N VAL A 46 -12.36 -10.45 0.23
CA VAL A 46 -11.65 -9.23 -0.13
C VAL A 46 -12.53 -8.03 0.23
N ILE A 47 -12.02 -7.13 1.06
CA ILE A 47 -12.69 -5.90 1.48
C ILE A 47 -12.06 -4.73 0.75
N VAL A 48 -12.86 -4.01 -0.05
CA VAL A 48 -12.43 -2.86 -0.83
C VAL A 48 -13.14 -1.60 -0.32
N PRO A 49 -12.49 -0.76 0.50
CA PRO A 49 -13.06 0.51 0.90
C PRO A 49 -13.00 1.51 -0.26
N VAL A 50 -14.07 2.28 -0.49
CA VAL A 50 -14.12 3.30 -1.54
C VAL A 50 -14.80 4.58 -1.05
N TYR A 51 -14.27 5.73 -1.51
CA TYR A 51 -14.90 7.03 -1.33
C TYR A 51 -14.58 7.93 -2.55
N ASN A 52 -15.61 8.22 -3.37
CA ASN A 52 -15.51 9.08 -4.55
C ASN A 52 -14.35 8.72 -5.50
N ASP A 53 -14.23 7.43 -5.86
CA ASP A 53 -13.16 6.95 -6.75
C ASP A 53 -13.67 5.81 -7.65
N THR A 54 -14.70 6.11 -8.45
CA THR A 54 -15.38 5.14 -9.34
C THR A 54 -14.45 4.61 -10.42
N ASP A 55 -13.56 5.45 -10.97
CA ASP A 55 -12.69 5.08 -12.09
C ASP A 55 -11.63 4.07 -11.66
N ASN A 56 -10.92 4.32 -10.55
CA ASN A 56 -9.95 3.38 -10.02
C ASN A 56 -10.63 2.10 -9.50
N LEU A 57 -11.77 2.24 -8.80
CA LEU A 57 -12.55 1.09 -8.35
C LEU A 57 -12.90 0.15 -9.50
N LYS A 58 -13.31 0.69 -10.66
CA LYS A 58 -13.60 -0.14 -11.84
C LYS A 58 -12.40 -0.99 -12.25
N LEU A 59 -11.20 -0.42 -12.28
CA LEU A 59 -9.97 -1.14 -12.61
C LEU A 59 -9.62 -2.17 -11.53
N CYS A 60 -9.76 -1.82 -10.26
CA CYS A 60 -9.58 -2.73 -9.12
C CYS A 60 -10.50 -3.94 -9.21
N LEU A 61 -11.81 -3.72 -9.43
CA LEU A 61 -12.80 -4.81 -9.54
C LEU A 61 -12.57 -5.68 -10.78
N SER A 62 -12.14 -5.09 -11.90
CA SER A 62 -11.76 -5.84 -13.10
C SER A 62 -10.57 -6.75 -12.82
N ALA A 63 -9.54 -6.26 -12.13
CA ALA A 63 -8.38 -7.07 -11.76
C ALA A 63 -8.74 -8.21 -10.78
N LEU A 64 -9.65 -7.97 -9.85
CA LEU A 64 -10.18 -9.02 -8.95
C LEU A 64 -10.97 -10.10 -9.72
N ALA A 65 -11.71 -9.72 -10.76
CA ALA A 65 -12.46 -10.66 -11.60
C ALA A 65 -11.54 -11.57 -12.45
N GLU A 66 -10.28 -11.16 -12.68
CA GLU A 66 -9.26 -11.94 -13.40
C GLU A 66 -8.46 -12.88 -12.47
N SER A 67 -8.82 -12.96 -11.18
CA SER A 67 -8.10 -13.82 -10.22
C SER A 67 -8.17 -15.30 -10.61
N THR A 68 -7.02 -16.00 -10.50
CA THR A 68 -6.94 -17.45 -10.70
C THR A 68 -7.51 -18.25 -9.52
N TYR A 69 -7.66 -17.63 -8.37
CA TYR A 69 -8.27 -18.23 -7.18
C TYR A 69 -9.77 -17.98 -7.18
N ASP A 70 -10.58 -19.02 -7.02
CA ASP A 70 -12.05 -18.98 -7.17
C ASP A 70 -12.84 -19.08 -5.84
N ARG A 71 -12.13 -19.32 -4.70
CA ARG A 71 -12.76 -19.51 -3.37
C ARG A 71 -12.75 -18.25 -2.53
N PHE A 72 -13.05 -17.11 -3.13
CA PHE A 72 -13.14 -15.83 -2.42
C PHE A 72 -14.44 -15.10 -2.75
N ASP A 73 -14.80 -14.18 -1.87
CA ASP A 73 -15.90 -13.21 -2.04
C ASP A 73 -15.30 -11.79 -2.05
N VAL A 74 -16.03 -10.84 -2.61
CA VAL A 74 -15.64 -9.42 -2.61
C VAL A 74 -16.76 -8.60 -1.96
N LEU A 75 -16.38 -7.78 -0.97
CA LEU A 75 -17.26 -6.80 -0.36
C LEU A 75 -16.68 -5.39 -0.58
N VAL A 76 -17.36 -4.60 -1.40
CA VAL A 76 -17.07 -3.18 -1.58
C VAL A 76 -17.78 -2.38 -0.50
N VAL A 77 -17.05 -1.60 0.27
CA VAL A 77 -17.58 -0.74 1.33
C VAL A 77 -17.49 0.72 0.91
N ASP A 78 -18.62 1.29 0.55
CA ASP A 78 -18.77 2.70 0.15
C ASP A 78 -18.90 3.59 1.39
N ASP A 79 -17.87 4.40 1.65
CA ASP A 79 -17.79 5.32 2.80
C ASP A 79 -18.57 6.62 2.58
N GLY A 80 -19.79 6.52 2.02
CA GLY A 80 -20.68 7.66 1.81
C GLY A 80 -20.36 8.47 0.57
N SER A 81 -19.93 7.86 -0.52
CA SER A 81 -19.64 8.54 -1.80
C SER A 81 -20.82 9.34 -2.33
N THR A 82 -20.54 10.45 -2.99
CA THR A 82 -21.51 11.20 -3.80
C THR A 82 -21.66 10.60 -5.20
N GLU A 83 -20.69 9.81 -5.64
CA GLU A 83 -20.71 9.06 -6.89
C GLU A 83 -21.58 7.80 -6.78
N ALA A 84 -22.08 7.30 -7.91
CA ALA A 84 -22.92 6.11 -7.98
C ALA A 84 -22.08 4.81 -7.99
N ILE A 85 -21.59 4.39 -6.84
CA ILE A 85 -20.73 3.20 -6.69
C ILE A 85 -21.50 1.88 -6.89
N LYS A 86 -22.71 1.76 -6.32
CA LYS A 86 -23.50 0.52 -6.32
C LYS A 86 -23.71 -0.10 -7.71
N PRO A 87 -24.12 0.65 -8.76
CA PRO A 87 -24.34 0.07 -10.08
C PRO A 87 -23.07 -0.50 -10.71
N LEU A 88 -21.89 0.07 -10.39
CA LEU A 88 -20.60 -0.46 -10.82
C LEU A 88 -20.34 -1.83 -10.17
N VAL A 89 -20.49 -1.93 -8.85
CA VAL A 89 -20.22 -3.16 -8.07
C VAL A 89 -21.15 -4.31 -8.52
N GLU A 90 -22.43 -4.01 -8.77
CA GLU A 90 -23.44 -4.99 -9.22
C GLU A 90 -23.09 -5.61 -10.58
N ARG A 91 -22.36 -4.90 -11.48
CA ARG A 91 -21.89 -5.45 -12.77
C ARG A 91 -20.92 -6.61 -12.61
N PHE A 92 -20.16 -6.63 -11.49
CA PHE A 92 -19.23 -7.71 -11.16
C PHE A 92 -19.88 -8.81 -10.31
N SER A 93 -21.15 -8.67 -9.95
CA SER A 93 -21.85 -9.57 -9.02
C SER A 93 -21.17 -9.64 -7.63
N TYR A 94 -20.53 -8.57 -7.21
CA TYR A 94 -19.89 -8.45 -5.89
C TYR A 94 -20.83 -7.84 -4.86
N ARG A 95 -20.53 -8.06 -3.58
CA ARG A 95 -21.30 -7.51 -2.47
C ARG A 95 -21.02 -6.02 -2.31
N TYR A 96 -22.06 -5.28 -1.95
CA TYR A 96 -21.99 -3.84 -1.73
C TYR A 96 -22.56 -3.49 -0.35
N LEU A 97 -21.81 -2.70 0.41
CA LEU A 97 -22.22 -2.10 1.67
C LEU A 97 -22.01 -0.60 1.59
N ARG A 98 -23.06 0.18 1.86
CA ARG A 98 -22.92 1.63 2.03
C ARG A 98 -23.00 1.99 3.50
N ILE A 99 -22.10 2.87 3.95
CA ILE A 99 -22.13 3.46 5.29
C ILE A 99 -22.36 4.97 5.20
N ASP A 100 -23.03 5.55 6.20
CA ASP A 100 -23.42 6.96 6.18
C ASP A 100 -22.22 7.88 6.44
N GLY A 101 -22.02 8.82 5.53
CA GLY A 101 -21.01 9.89 5.60
C GLY A 101 -19.57 9.41 5.62
N PRO A 102 -18.61 10.26 5.19
CA PRO A 102 -17.22 9.87 5.18
C PRO A 102 -16.66 9.71 6.61
N GLY A 103 -16.31 8.49 6.95
CA GLY A 103 -15.68 8.15 8.25
C GLY A 103 -14.22 7.71 8.11
N GLY A 104 -13.74 7.56 6.88
CA GLY A 104 -12.39 7.17 6.54
C GLY A 104 -12.18 5.67 6.35
N PRO A 105 -11.04 5.27 5.76
CA PRO A 105 -10.80 3.89 5.36
C PRO A 105 -10.74 2.91 6.54
N ALA A 106 -10.31 3.34 7.71
CA ALA A 106 -10.32 2.53 8.93
C ALA A 106 -11.73 2.05 9.28
N ARG A 107 -12.70 3.00 9.31
CA ARG A 107 -14.11 2.70 9.56
C ARG A 107 -14.71 1.80 8.49
N ALA A 108 -14.45 2.12 7.22
CA ALA A 108 -14.98 1.33 6.11
C ALA A 108 -14.49 -0.13 6.19
N ARG A 109 -13.21 -0.36 6.43
CA ARG A 109 -12.65 -1.71 6.57
C ARG A 109 -13.20 -2.43 7.80
N ASN A 110 -13.35 -1.76 8.94
CA ASN A 110 -13.96 -2.34 10.14
C ASN A 110 -15.38 -2.83 9.85
N ARG A 111 -16.25 -1.97 9.28
CA ARG A 111 -17.62 -2.34 8.89
C ARG A 111 -17.63 -3.49 7.90
N GLY A 112 -16.67 -3.54 6.97
CA GLY A 112 -16.52 -4.67 6.06
C GLY A 112 -16.26 -5.98 6.80
N VAL A 113 -15.32 -6.00 7.76
CA VAL A 113 -15.00 -7.21 8.55
C VAL A 113 -16.18 -7.67 9.42
N GLU A 114 -16.99 -6.75 9.95
CA GLU A 114 -18.19 -7.05 10.71
C GLU A 114 -19.26 -7.78 9.89
N GLN A 115 -19.29 -7.57 8.56
CA GLN A 115 -20.30 -8.14 7.65
C GLN A 115 -19.88 -9.46 6.98
N VAL A 116 -18.76 -10.06 7.39
CA VAL A 116 -18.24 -11.30 6.79
C VAL A 116 -17.92 -12.32 7.88
N GLU A 117 -17.97 -13.61 7.52
CA GLU A 117 -17.71 -14.72 8.45
C GLU A 117 -16.57 -15.62 7.99
N THR A 118 -15.91 -15.27 6.86
CA THR A 118 -14.78 -16.02 6.32
C THR A 118 -13.61 -16.05 7.30
N GLU A 119 -12.80 -17.10 7.25
CA GLU A 119 -11.64 -17.30 8.13
C GLU A 119 -10.58 -16.21 7.92
N TYR A 120 -10.44 -15.76 6.68
CA TYR A 120 -9.47 -14.74 6.30
C TYR A 120 -10.17 -13.53 5.69
N VAL A 121 -9.55 -12.36 5.89
CA VAL A 121 -9.90 -11.12 5.21
C VAL A 121 -8.68 -10.59 4.47
N ILE A 122 -8.89 -10.12 3.25
CA ILE A 122 -7.89 -9.41 2.45
C ILE A 122 -8.35 -7.97 2.29
N PHE A 123 -7.50 -7.02 2.57
CA PHE A 123 -7.74 -5.60 2.31
C PHE A 123 -7.03 -5.20 1.02
N ILE A 124 -7.78 -4.59 0.11
CA ILE A 124 -7.26 -4.03 -1.14
C ILE A 124 -7.82 -2.62 -1.27
N ASP A 125 -6.96 -1.63 -1.47
CA ASP A 125 -7.40 -0.25 -1.71
C ASP A 125 -8.07 -0.13 -3.09
N ALA A 126 -9.05 0.77 -3.24
CA ALA A 126 -9.79 0.96 -4.49
C ALA A 126 -8.89 1.42 -5.66
N ASP A 127 -7.72 2.01 -5.36
CA ASP A 127 -6.69 2.44 -6.33
C ASP A 127 -5.58 1.38 -6.54
N VAL A 128 -5.89 0.09 -6.24
CA VAL A 128 -4.95 -1.04 -6.36
C VAL A 128 -5.54 -2.13 -7.24
N CYS A 129 -4.81 -2.56 -8.27
CA CYS A 129 -5.11 -3.72 -9.10
C CYS A 129 -4.25 -4.90 -8.67
N VAL A 130 -4.86 -5.98 -8.23
CA VAL A 130 -4.16 -7.23 -7.90
C VAL A 130 -3.64 -7.90 -9.17
N HIS A 131 -2.55 -8.67 -9.08
CA HIS A 131 -2.19 -9.61 -10.14
C HIS A 131 -3.09 -10.85 -10.06
N PRO A 132 -3.27 -11.60 -11.14
CA PRO A 132 -4.20 -12.75 -11.16
C PRO A 132 -3.94 -13.77 -10.05
N ASP A 133 -2.69 -13.98 -9.65
CA ASP A 133 -2.26 -14.95 -8.65
C ASP A 133 -2.13 -14.38 -7.21
N THR A 134 -2.44 -13.08 -7.00
CA THR A 134 -2.23 -12.41 -5.71
C THR A 134 -3.02 -13.08 -4.58
N ILE A 135 -4.32 -13.35 -4.78
CA ILE A 135 -5.18 -13.96 -3.75
C ILE A 135 -4.73 -15.40 -3.46
N GLU A 136 -4.44 -16.16 -4.50
CA GLU A 136 -3.93 -17.53 -4.40
C GLU A 136 -2.63 -17.59 -3.57
N ARG A 137 -1.69 -16.67 -3.82
CA ARG A 137 -0.43 -16.59 -3.08
C ARG A 137 -0.65 -16.27 -1.60
N PHE A 138 -1.58 -15.38 -1.25
CA PHE A 138 -1.95 -15.16 0.14
C PHE A 138 -2.45 -16.43 0.81
N MET A 139 -3.36 -17.16 0.14
CA MET A 139 -3.94 -18.38 0.69
C MET A 139 -2.92 -19.51 0.81
N HIS A 140 -1.99 -19.62 -0.13
CA HIS A 140 -0.87 -20.58 -0.05
C HIS A 140 0.05 -20.29 1.15
N LYS A 141 0.29 -19.00 1.48
CA LYS A 141 1.10 -18.66 2.68
C LYS A 141 0.42 -19.12 3.96
N PHE A 142 -0.87 -18.84 4.13
CA PHE A 142 -1.60 -19.31 5.31
C PHE A 142 -1.70 -20.84 5.39
N ALA A 143 -1.82 -21.52 4.26
CA ALA A 143 -1.85 -22.99 4.22
C ALA A 143 -0.47 -23.60 4.58
N GLY A 144 0.62 -22.97 4.12
CA GLY A 144 1.99 -23.44 4.41
C GLY A 144 2.51 -23.07 5.80
N GLU A 145 2.00 -21.98 6.38
CA GLU A 145 2.41 -21.46 7.69
C GLU A 145 1.16 -21.13 8.53
N PRO A 146 0.53 -22.12 9.19
CA PRO A 146 -0.73 -21.96 9.90
C PRO A 146 -0.69 -21.02 11.12
N ASP A 147 0.49 -20.70 11.63
CA ASP A 147 0.70 -19.77 12.74
C ASP A 147 0.80 -18.29 12.30
N LEU A 148 0.74 -18.01 10.99
CA LEU A 148 0.70 -16.66 10.49
C LEU A 148 -0.59 -15.96 10.92
N ALA A 149 -0.43 -14.79 11.54
CA ALA A 149 -1.52 -13.88 11.87
C ALA A 149 -1.93 -13.03 10.65
N ALA A 150 -0.93 -12.60 9.87
CA ALA A 150 -1.14 -11.77 8.69
C ALA A 150 -0.01 -11.95 7.66
N VAL A 151 -0.34 -11.65 6.40
CA VAL A 151 0.61 -11.59 5.28
C VAL A 151 0.38 -10.28 4.54
N ILE A 152 1.44 -9.56 4.19
CA ILE A 152 1.36 -8.36 3.36
C ILE A 152 2.16 -8.55 2.07
N GLY A 153 1.62 -8.02 1.00
CA GLY A 153 2.25 -8.00 -0.31
C GLY A 153 3.07 -6.73 -0.56
N SER A 154 3.29 -6.43 -1.81
CA SER A 154 4.03 -5.24 -2.28
C SER A 154 3.43 -4.68 -3.55
N TYR A 155 3.62 -3.39 -3.81
CA TYR A 155 3.45 -2.89 -5.17
C TYR A 155 4.48 -3.53 -6.10
N ASP A 156 4.09 -3.72 -7.36
CA ASP A 156 5.02 -4.09 -8.44
C ASP A 156 5.95 -2.90 -8.79
N ASP A 157 6.91 -3.12 -9.67
CA ASP A 157 7.83 -2.09 -10.16
C ASP A 157 7.33 -1.37 -11.44
N ALA A 158 6.05 -1.55 -11.79
CA ALA A 158 5.40 -1.03 -12.99
C ALA A 158 4.10 -0.26 -12.68
N PRO A 159 4.18 0.88 -11.94
CA PRO A 159 3.00 1.68 -11.62
C PRO A 159 2.28 2.16 -12.88
N ALA A 160 0.94 2.29 -12.80
CA ALA A 160 0.12 2.71 -13.93
C ALA A 160 0.42 4.14 -14.38
N GLU A 161 0.64 5.05 -13.43
CA GLU A 161 0.86 6.46 -13.69
C GLU A 161 2.27 6.76 -14.23
N PRO A 162 2.42 7.38 -15.42
CA PRO A 162 3.71 7.61 -16.05
C PRO A 162 4.50 8.78 -15.43
N GLY A 163 3.85 9.64 -14.65
CA GLY A 163 4.45 10.83 -14.05
C GLY A 163 5.60 10.47 -13.10
N PHE A 164 6.68 11.27 -13.14
CA PHE A 164 7.89 11.01 -12.36
C PHE A 164 7.61 10.78 -10.86
N LEU A 165 6.75 11.59 -10.23
CA LEU A 165 6.46 11.46 -8.80
C LEU A 165 5.76 10.15 -8.47
N SER A 166 4.80 9.73 -9.30
CA SER A 166 4.10 8.46 -9.14
C SER A 166 5.06 7.27 -9.32
N GLN A 167 5.92 7.32 -10.35
CA GLN A 167 6.97 6.34 -10.57
C GLN A 167 7.94 6.27 -9.38
N TYR A 168 8.43 7.42 -8.90
CA TYR A 168 9.36 7.49 -7.76
C TYR A 168 8.74 6.90 -6.49
N ARG A 169 7.51 7.31 -6.13
CA ARG A 169 6.84 6.84 -4.90
C ARG A 169 6.58 5.34 -4.93
N ASN A 170 6.10 4.83 -6.05
CA ASN A 170 5.86 3.40 -6.20
C ASN A 170 7.17 2.58 -6.15
N MET A 171 8.19 3.00 -6.89
CA MET A 171 9.49 2.33 -6.92
C MET A 171 10.19 2.36 -5.56
N PHE A 172 10.05 3.46 -4.80
CA PHE A 172 10.59 3.57 -3.45
C PHE A 172 9.87 2.63 -2.48
N HIS A 173 8.53 2.53 -2.57
CA HIS A 173 7.73 1.59 -1.78
C HIS A 173 8.09 0.13 -2.12
N HIS A 174 8.10 -0.22 -3.40
CA HIS A 174 8.51 -1.55 -3.88
C HIS A 174 9.90 -1.93 -3.36
N TYR A 175 10.90 -1.06 -3.54
CA TYR A 175 12.25 -1.30 -3.02
C TYR A 175 12.25 -1.54 -1.51
N THR A 176 11.54 -0.71 -0.75
CA THR A 176 11.48 -0.83 0.72
C THR A 176 10.88 -2.16 1.15
N HIS A 177 9.80 -2.60 0.48
CA HIS A 177 9.18 -3.89 0.76
C HIS A 177 10.11 -5.05 0.38
N CYS A 178 10.75 -5.00 -0.79
CA CYS A 178 11.73 -6.02 -1.20
C CYS A 178 12.92 -6.14 -0.23
N GLN A 179 13.40 -5.01 0.33
CA GLN A 179 14.49 -5.02 1.32
C GLN A 179 14.04 -5.47 2.73
N SER A 180 12.74 -5.48 2.99
CA SER A 180 12.16 -5.82 4.30
C SER A 180 11.42 -7.16 4.27
N ALA A 181 11.64 -7.98 3.23
CA ALA A 181 11.02 -9.31 3.09
C ALA A 181 11.26 -10.18 4.33
N GLY A 182 10.25 -10.94 4.73
CA GLY A 182 10.28 -11.79 5.91
C GLY A 182 9.37 -11.30 7.03
N GLN A 183 9.72 -11.61 8.27
CA GLN A 183 8.91 -11.21 9.42
C GLN A 183 9.01 -9.73 9.70
N VAL A 184 7.84 -9.07 9.82
CA VAL A 184 7.70 -7.63 10.11
C VAL A 184 6.80 -7.41 11.32
N THR A 185 6.79 -6.17 11.83
CA THR A 185 6.00 -5.77 13.01
C THR A 185 4.85 -4.82 12.66
N THR A 186 4.64 -4.56 11.40
CA THR A 186 3.59 -3.66 10.90
C THR A 186 2.72 -4.40 9.89
N PHE A 187 1.48 -3.97 9.72
CA PHE A 187 0.58 -4.44 8.67
C PHE A 187 0.44 -3.35 7.60
N TRP A 188 0.09 -3.74 6.38
CA TRP A 188 -0.22 -2.82 5.29
C TRP A 188 -1.53 -3.24 4.61
N SER A 189 -2.55 -2.41 4.76
CA SER A 189 -3.90 -2.69 4.30
C SER A 189 -4.15 -2.36 2.82
N GLY A 190 -3.20 -1.78 2.12
CA GLY A 190 -3.33 -1.52 0.67
C GLY A 190 -3.29 -2.80 -0.18
N CYS A 191 -2.58 -3.83 0.30
CA CYS A 191 -2.61 -5.20 -0.23
C CYS A 191 -2.11 -6.14 0.87
N GLY A 192 -3.02 -6.55 1.77
CA GLY A 192 -2.66 -7.36 2.92
C GLY A 192 -3.80 -8.25 3.37
N ALA A 193 -3.45 -9.46 3.82
CA ALA A 193 -4.36 -10.48 4.32
C ALA A 193 -4.14 -10.72 5.82
N MET A 194 -5.21 -10.97 6.56
CA MET A 194 -5.15 -11.26 8.00
C MET A 194 -6.18 -12.31 8.37
N ARG A 195 -5.89 -13.13 9.38
CA ARG A 195 -6.91 -13.95 10.02
C ARG A 195 -7.97 -13.05 10.63
N ARG A 196 -9.24 -13.31 10.32
CA ARG A 196 -10.36 -12.49 10.81
C ARG A 196 -10.44 -12.47 12.34
N ASP A 197 -10.21 -13.62 13.00
CA ASP A 197 -10.22 -13.72 14.46
C ASP A 197 -9.11 -12.87 15.12
N VAL A 198 -7.92 -12.80 14.49
CA VAL A 198 -6.82 -11.93 14.92
C VAL A 198 -7.23 -10.47 14.80
N PHE A 199 -7.82 -10.07 13.66
CA PHE A 199 -8.30 -8.72 13.45
C PHE A 199 -9.30 -8.28 14.52
N LEU A 200 -10.31 -9.12 14.79
CA LEU A 200 -11.37 -8.85 15.77
C LEU A 200 -10.82 -8.83 17.20
N ARG A 201 -9.95 -9.77 17.55
CA ARG A 201 -9.31 -9.87 18.87
C ARG A 201 -8.53 -8.61 19.23
N HIS A 202 -7.89 -7.97 18.25
CA HIS A 202 -7.16 -6.71 18.44
C HIS A 202 -8.06 -5.48 18.26
N GLY A 203 -9.38 -5.65 18.02
CA GLY A 203 -10.39 -4.59 17.94
C GLY A 203 -10.34 -3.80 16.64
N GLY A 204 -9.75 -4.36 15.58
CA GLY A 204 -9.68 -3.74 14.26
C GLY A 204 -8.84 -2.48 14.21
N PHE A 205 -9.09 -1.63 13.21
CA PHE A 205 -8.44 -0.32 13.06
C PHE A 205 -9.03 0.71 14.03
N ASP A 206 -8.22 1.62 14.58
CA ASP A 206 -8.71 2.70 15.45
C ASP A 206 -9.37 3.82 14.61
N GLU A 207 -10.65 3.65 14.27
CA GLU A 207 -11.43 4.58 13.46
C GLU A 207 -11.70 5.93 14.14
N GLN A 208 -11.59 6.00 15.45
CA GLN A 208 -11.77 7.27 16.19
C GLN A 208 -10.54 8.15 16.05
N ARG A 209 -9.35 7.55 16.05
CA ARG A 209 -8.06 8.22 15.89
C ARG A 209 -7.76 8.54 14.42
N TYR A 210 -8.05 7.60 13.52
CA TYR A 210 -7.72 7.69 12.09
C TYR A 210 -8.98 7.87 11.24
N ARG A 211 -9.56 9.08 11.31
CA ARG A 211 -10.71 9.47 10.48
C ARG A 211 -10.35 9.73 9.02
N TYR A 212 -9.08 9.86 8.72
CA TYR A 212 -8.51 10.05 7.38
C TYR A 212 -7.42 9.00 7.15
N PRO A 213 -7.09 8.69 5.87
CA PRO A 213 -6.00 7.78 5.57
C PRO A 213 -4.71 8.17 6.30
N ALA A 214 -4.15 7.28 7.10
CA ALA A 214 -2.97 7.56 7.93
C ALA A 214 -2.11 6.29 8.12
N ILE A 215 -2.01 5.83 9.36
CA ILE A 215 -1.19 4.68 9.78
C ILE A 215 -2.02 3.69 10.62
N GLU A 216 -3.32 3.64 10.40
CA GLU A 216 -4.23 2.75 11.11
C GLU A 216 -3.81 1.28 11.04
N ASP A 217 -3.29 0.89 9.88
CA ASP A 217 -2.82 -0.46 9.60
C ASP A 217 -1.47 -0.75 10.27
N ILE A 218 -0.57 0.22 10.28
CA ILE A 218 0.72 0.13 10.98
C ILE A 218 0.48 -0.02 12.49
N GLU A 219 -0.45 0.74 13.06
CA GLU A 219 -0.80 0.64 14.47
C GLU A 219 -1.37 -0.75 14.80
N LEU A 220 -2.36 -1.24 14.02
CA LEU A 220 -2.89 -2.58 14.20
C LEU A 220 -1.80 -3.65 14.11
N GLY A 221 -0.95 -3.60 13.08
CA GLY A 221 0.18 -4.53 12.92
C GLY A 221 1.13 -4.51 14.12
N THR A 222 1.40 -3.33 14.66
CA THR A 222 2.25 -3.17 15.86
C THR A 222 1.64 -3.89 17.08
N TRP A 223 0.32 -3.78 17.26
CA TRP A 223 -0.38 -4.47 18.37
C TRP A 223 -0.46 -5.98 18.15
N VAL A 224 -0.76 -6.44 16.94
CA VAL A 224 -0.76 -7.87 16.58
C VAL A 224 0.62 -8.48 16.86
N SER A 225 1.67 -7.84 16.40
CA SER A 225 3.06 -8.31 16.62
C SER A 225 3.45 -8.27 18.10
N ALA A 226 3.03 -7.25 18.84
CA ALA A 226 3.27 -7.15 20.29
C ALA A 226 2.54 -8.23 21.09
N GLY A 227 1.39 -8.71 20.61
CA GLY A 227 0.63 -9.84 21.14
C GLY A 227 1.16 -11.22 20.71
N GLY A 228 2.31 -11.28 20.03
CA GLY A 228 2.92 -12.54 19.59
C GLY A 228 2.46 -13.01 18.20
N GLY A 229 1.57 -12.29 17.51
CA GLY A 229 1.13 -12.62 16.15
C GLY A 229 2.27 -12.43 15.13
N ARG A 230 2.48 -13.43 14.27
CA ARG A 230 3.47 -13.38 13.18
C ARG A 230 2.88 -12.68 11.96
N ILE A 231 3.56 -11.63 11.48
CA ILE A 231 3.23 -10.93 10.24
C ILE A 231 4.37 -11.15 9.25
N LEU A 232 4.04 -11.64 8.06
CA LEU A 232 4.99 -11.91 6.99
C LEU A 232 4.84 -10.85 5.88
N LEU A 233 5.94 -10.23 5.47
CA LEU A 233 6.04 -9.46 4.24
C LEU A 233 6.61 -10.35 3.13
N ASP A 234 5.79 -10.64 2.13
CA ASP A 234 6.22 -11.36 0.93
C ASP A 234 6.11 -10.47 -0.31
N PRO A 235 7.22 -9.90 -0.80
CA PRO A 235 7.21 -9.02 -1.97
C PRO A 235 6.95 -9.74 -3.30
N THR A 236 6.80 -11.08 -3.29
CA THR A 236 6.37 -11.82 -4.48
C THR A 236 4.85 -11.79 -4.67
N ILE A 237 4.10 -11.46 -3.62
CA ILE A 237 2.68 -11.18 -3.67
C ILE A 237 2.52 -9.72 -4.13
N GLN A 238 2.19 -9.53 -5.40
CA GLN A 238 2.26 -8.21 -6.02
C GLN A 238 0.90 -7.65 -6.41
N CYS A 239 0.84 -6.33 -6.47
CA CYS A 239 -0.28 -5.56 -6.99
C CYS A 239 0.23 -4.27 -7.65
N LYS A 240 -0.56 -3.74 -8.57
CA LYS A 240 -0.27 -2.49 -9.29
C LYS A 240 -0.99 -1.32 -8.62
N HIS A 241 -0.28 -0.22 -8.42
CA HIS A 241 -0.83 1.01 -7.86
C HIS A 241 -1.25 1.99 -8.95
N LEU A 242 -2.46 2.53 -8.83
CA LEU A 242 -3.05 3.45 -9.82
C LEU A 242 -2.86 4.93 -9.44
N LYS A 243 -2.43 5.20 -8.22
CA LYS A 243 -2.43 6.55 -7.63
C LYS A 243 -1.57 7.55 -8.39
N HIS A 244 -2.22 8.66 -8.75
CA HIS A 244 -1.54 9.84 -9.25
C HIS A 244 -0.96 10.66 -8.09
N TRP A 245 0.37 10.85 -8.07
CA TRP A 245 1.07 11.64 -7.07
C TRP A 245 1.40 13.04 -7.58
N THR A 246 0.94 14.07 -6.85
CA THR A 246 1.40 15.45 -7.00
C THR A 246 2.40 15.79 -5.89
N PHE A 247 3.19 16.85 -6.08
CA PHE A 247 4.14 17.31 -5.05
C PHE A 247 3.43 17.61 -3.72
N SER A 248 2.31 18.35 -3.79
CA SER A 248 1.57 18.75 -2.59
C SER A 248 1.00 17.56 -1.82
N ASN A 249 0.35 16.60 -2.52
CA ASN A 249 -0.20 15.43 -1.83
C ASN A 249 0.89 14.50 -1.29
N MET A 250 2.06 14.43 -1.95
CA MET A 250 3.19 13.67 -1.46
C MET A 250 3.74 14.23 -0.13
N VAL A 251 4.00 15.54 -0.07
CA VAL A 251 4.49 16.18 1.17
C VAL A 251 3.44 16.10 2.28
N LYS A 252 2.16 16.37 1.96
CA LYS A 252 1.06 16.24 2.93
C LYS A 252 0.97 14.82 3.51
N THR A 253 1.10 13.80 2.65
CA THR A 253 1.07 12.40 3.08
C THR A 253 2.28 12.07 3.96
N ASP A 254 3.48 12.46 3.56
CA ASP A 254 4.70 12.15 4.30
C ASP A 254 4.74 12.84 5.68
N VAL A 255 4.28 14.08 5.78
CA VAL A 255 4.31 14.81 7.06
C VAL A 255 3.05 14.54 7.89
N CYS A 256 1.86 14.81 7.33
CA CYS A 256 0.63 14.89 8.13
C CYS A 256 -0.07 13.54 8.29
N GLN A 257 -0.07 12.70 7.25
CA GLN A 257 -0.80 11.43 7.27
C GLN A 257 0.05 10.27 7.78
N ARG A 258 1.38 10.33 7.62
CA ARG A 258 2.30 9.26 8.04
C ARG A 258 3.27 9.72 9.13
N GLY A 259 4.06 10.74 8.89
CA GLY A 259 5.18 11.10 9.75
C GLY A 259 4.76 11.49 11.17
N ILE A 260 3.92 12.51 11.33
CA ILE A 260 3.43 12.96 12.65
C ILE A 260 2.67 11.86 13.40
N PRO A 261 1.69 11.14 12.78
CA PRO A 261 1.02 10.02 13.45
C PRO A 261 1.98 8.88 13.85
N TRP A 262 3.00 8.61 13.04
CA TRP A 262 3.98 7.56 13.36
C TRP A 262 4.83 7.92 14.58
N ILE A 263 5.28 9.17 14.70
CA ILE A 263 6.00 9.64 15.89
C ILE A 263 5.11 9.56 17.13
N ASP A 264 3.83 9.96 17.02
CA ASP A 264 2.86 9.84 18.10
C ASP A 264 2.69 8.37 18.53
N LEU A 265 2.55 7.43 17.59
CA LEU A 265 2.48 5.99 17.87
C LEU A 265 3.76 5.49 18.59
N MET A 266 4.94 5.87 18.12
CA MET A 266 6.22 5.47 18.74
C MET A 266 6.33 5.98 20.18
N LEU A 267 5.97 7.23 20.43
CA LEU A 267 6.04 7.83 21.77
C LEU A 267 5.01 7.21 22.72
N ARG A 268 3.79 6.90 22.24
CA ARG A 268 2.75 6.23 23.05
C ARG A 268 3.08 4.77 23.37
N SER A 269 3.60 4.04 22.38
CA SER A 269 3.89 2.61 22.55
C SER A 269 5.17 2.35 23.34
N GLY A 270 6.05 3.36 23.51
CA GLY A 270 7.37 3.19 24.09
C GLY A 270 8.29 2.27 23.27
N LYS A 271 7.85 1.80 22.11
CA LYS A 271 8.56 0.85 21.24
C LYS A 271 9.04 1.55 19.97
N ALA A 272 10.34 1.52 19.72
CA ALA A 272 10.89 1.94 18.44
C ALA A 272 10.61 0.84 17.39
N VAL A 273 9.74 1.13 16.42
CA VAL A 273 9.59 0.29 15.23
C VAL A 273 10.94 0.25 14.51
N LYS A 274 11.47 -0.96 14.25
CA LYS A 274 12.79 -1.16 13.63
C LYS A 274 12.71 -1.68 12.20
N THR A 275 11.51 -1.79 11.63
CA THR A 275 11.25 -2.35 10.30
C THR A 275 10.82 -1.29 9.30
N LEU A 276 10.88 -1.62 8.01
CA LEU A 276 10.54 -0.73 6.90
C LEU A 276 11.36 0.57 6.90
N ASN A 277 10.69 1.72 6.92
CA ASN A 277 11.30 3.05 6.79
C ASN A 277 11.88 3.63 8.10
N VAL A 278 12.06 2.84 9.18
CA VAL A 278 12.53 3.34 10.49
C VAL A 278 13.84 2.67 10.93
N THR A 279 14.63 2.20 9.97
CA THR A 279 15.95 1.59 10.24
C THR A 279 16.96 2.62 10.75
N TRP A 280 18.05 2.16 11.36
CA TRP A 280 19.16 3.02 11.79
C TRP A 280 19.73 3.87 10.63
N LEU A 281 19.87 3.28 9.44
CA LEU A 281 20.37 3.99 8.26
C LEU A 281 19.45 5.14 7.83
N GLN A 282 18.13 4.96 7.97
CA GLN A 282 17.15 6.02 7.69
C GLN A 282 17.29 7.17 8.69
N ARG A 283 17.47 6.87 9.98
CA ARG A 283 17.69 7.92 11.02
C ARG A 283 18.99 8.67 10.79
N LEU A 284 20.06 7.96 10.42
CA LEU A 284 21.34 8.58 10.04
C LEU A 284 21.16 9.51 8.84
N SER A 285 20.40 9.08 7.82
CA SER A 285 20.12 9.88 6.62
C SER A 285 19.37 11.17 6.95
N VAL A 286 18.39 11.12 7.86
CA VAL A 286 17.73 12.33 8.38
C VAL A 286 18.74 13.27 9.02
N GLY A 287 19.57 12.77 9.92
CA GLY A 287 20.63 13.57 10.58
C GLY A 287 21.57 14.22 9.57
N LEU A 288 22.03 13.47 8.56
CA LEU A 288 22.94 13.99 7.52
C LEU A 288 22.29 15.09 6.67
N VAL A 289 21.00 14.96 6.32
CA VAL A 289 20.27 16.00 5.56
C VAL A 289 20.16 17.28 6.39
N PHE A 290 19.81 17.20 7.67
CA PHE A 290 19.75 18.38 8.53
C PHE A 290 21.13 18.99 8.77
N THR A 291 22.18 18.19 8.89
CA THR A 291 23.56 18.65 8.96
C THR A 291 23.97 19.39 7.68
N ALA A 292 23.63 18.87 6.51
CA ALA A 292 23.88 19.55 5.24
C ALA A 292 23.16 20.90 5.18
N CYS A 293 21.88 20.96 5.57
CA CYS A 293 21.11 22.21 5.63
C CYS A 293 21.75 23.21 6.62
N ALA A 294 22.19 22.78 7.79
CA ALA A 294 22.86 23.63 8.76
C ALA A 294 24.16 24.23 8.20
N PHE A 295 24.97 23.43 7.50
CA PHE A 295 26.18 23.92 6.83
C PHE A 295 25.87 24.91 5.70
N VAL A 296 24.80 24.71 4.94
CA VAL A 296 24.35 25.67 3.92
C VAL A 296 23.99 27.01 4.57
N VAL A 297 23.27 27.00 5.70
CA VAL A 297 22.95 28.24 6.45
C VAL A 297 24.21 28.90 6.98
N LEU A 298 25.14 28.15 7.59
CA LEU A 298 26.40 28.65 8.09
C LEU A 298 27.28 29.27 7.00
N ALA A 299 27.17 28.82 5.76
CA ALA A 299 27.94 29.31 4.63
C ALA A 299 27.66 30.80 4.32
N VAL A 300 26.55 31.36 4.81
CA VAL A 300 26.25 32.81 4.71
C VAL A 300 27.33 33.63 5.40
N TRP A 301 27.88 33.13 6.52
CA TRP A 301 28.95 33.80 7.29
C TRP A 301 30.34 33.21 7.02
N TRP A 302 30.41 31.91 6.74
CA TRP A 302 31.65 31.16 6.49
C TRP A 302 31.52 30.33 5.22
N PRO A 303 31.92 30.86 4.04
CA PRO A 303 31.78 30.15 2.74
C PRO A 303 32.42 28.76 2.74
N SER A 304 33.47 28.52 3.54
CA SER A 304 34.09 27.17 3.69
C SER A 304 33.15 26.12 4.27
N ALA A 305 32.07 26.52 4.95
CA ALA A 305 31.04 25.59 5.43
C ALA A 305 30.35 24.82 4.29
N LEU A 306 30.39 25.31 3.04
CA LEU A 306 29.92 24.57 1.88
C LEU A 306 30.66 23.23 1.67
N ILE A 307 31.89 23.11 2.13
CA ILE A 307 32.65 21.86 2.13
C ILE A 307 31.93 20.83 3.04
N GLY A 308 31.55 21.28 4.25
CA GLY A 308 30.78 20.43 5.18
C GLY A 308 29.43 20.02 4.61
N ALA A 309 28.74 20.94 3.95
CA ALA A 309 27.47 20.61 3.25
C ALA A 309 27.69 19.55 2.15
N ALA A 310 28.73 19.71 1.32
CA ALA A 310 29.07 18.75 0.27
C ALA A 310 29.42 17.36 0.83
N VAL A 311 30.23 17.32 1.91
CA VAL A 311 30.57 16.05 2.59
C VAL A 311 29.32 15.35 3.12
N ALA A 312 28.41 16.08 3.81
CA ALA A 312 27.16 15.52 4.31
C ALA A 312 26.26 15.04 3.17
N ALA A 313 26.17 15.77 2.05
CA ALA A 313 25.42 15.40 0.85
C ALA A 313 25.98 14.13 0.20
N ILE A 314 27.29 13.98 0.10
CA ILE A 314 27.94 12.76 -0.39
C ILE A 314 27.66 11.60 0.58
N ALA A 315 27.78 11.84 1.89
CA ALA A 315 27.54 10.80 2.89
C ALA A 315 26.11 10.25 2.85
N VAL A 316 25.07 11.09 2.79
CA VAL A 316 23.69 10.63 2.68
C VAL A 316 23.45 9.87 1.38
N THR A 317 24.11 10.26 0.28
CA THR A 317 24.02 9.57 -1.00
C THR A 317 24.65 8.19 -0.92
N LEU A 318 25.84 8.07 -0.32
CA LEU A 318 26.54 6.79 -0.14
C LEU A 318 25.78 5.83 0.78
N VAL A 319 25.22 6.32 1.87
CA VAL A 319 24.37 5.53 2.79
C VAL A 319 23.20 4.89 2.03
N ASN A 320 22.66 5.58 1.03
CA ASN A 320 21.49 5.12 0.25
C ASN A 320 21.84 4.61 -1.15
N ILE A 321 23.12 4.31 -1.42
CA ILE A 321 23.60 3.95 -2.75
C ILE A 321 22.89 2.72 -3.36
N LYS A 322 22.44 1.77 -2.53
CA LYS A 322 21.71 0.59 -3.00
C LYS A 322 20.37 0.95 -3.64
N LEU A 323 19.64 1.91 -3.06
CA LEU A 323 18.40 2.45 -3.62
C LEU A 323 18.66 3.15 -4.96
N TYR A 324 19.68 3.98 -5.05
CA TYR A 324 19.98 4.69 -6.31
C TYR A 324 20.45 3.74 -7.40
N ARG A 325 21.23 2.70 -7.06
CA ARG A 325 21.59 1.64 -8.01
C ARG A 325 20.35 0.89 -8.51
N PHE A 326 19.40 0.61 -7.64
CA PHE A 326 18.12 0.02 -8.02
C PHE A 326 17.35 0.94 -8.99
N PHE A 327 17.28 2.25 -8.73
CA PHE A 327 16.64 3.18 -9.66
C PHE A 327 17.36 3.25 -11.01
N VAL A 328 18.70 3.27 -11.01
CA VAL A 328 19.48 3.24 -12.26
C VAL A 328 19.17 1.98 -13.07
N SER A 329 19.14 0.80 -12.43
CA SER A 329 18.90 -0.48 -13.11
C SER A 329 17.49 -0.60 -13.69
N ARG A 330 16.49 0.02 -13.07
CA ARG A 330 15.08 -0.09 -13.48
C ARG A 330 14.60 1.05 -14.39
N ARG A 331 15.13 2.26 -14.24
CA ARG A 331 14.64 3.48 -14.90
C ARG A 331 15.73 4.38 -15.48
N GLY A 332 17.00 4.00 -15.34
CA GLY A 332 18.14 4.74 -15.87
C GLY A 332 18.65 5.88 -14.99
N LEU A 333 19.79 6.46 -15.40
CA LEU A 333 20.55 7.43 -14.61
C LEU A 333 19.77 8.72 -14.35
N TRP A 334 19.03 9.25 -15.33
CA TRP A 334 18.24 10.47 -15.18
C TRP A 334 17.14 10.33 -14.13
N PHE A 335 16.49 9.20 -14.10
CA PHE A 335 15.48 8.92 -13.07
C PHE A 335 16.12 8.89 -11.68
N ALA A 336 17.23 8.20 -11.52
CA ALA A 336 17.95 8.12 -10.25
C ALA A 336 18.45 9.51 -9.79
N ALA A 337 18.96 10.34 -10.67
CA ALA A 337 19.41 11.69 -10.37
C ALA A 337 18.26 12.59 -9.86
N LYS A 338 17.10 12.56 -10.51
CA LYS A 338 15.89 13.25 -10.03
C LYS A 338 15.43 12.70 -8.68
N SER A 339 15.43 11.39 -8.52
CA SER A 339 14.99 10.71 -7.30
C SER A 339 15.84 11.08 -6.08
N LEU A 340 17.11 11.43 -6.27
CA LEU A 340 18.00 11.87 -5.19
C LEU A 340 17.44 13.10 -4.47
N LEU A 341 17.00 14.11 -5.21
CA LEU A 341 16.41 15.33 -4.63
C LEU A 341 15.13 15.04 -3.84
N PHE A 342 14.25 14.20 -4.38
CA PHE A 342 12.99 13.82 -3.73
C PHE A 342 13.20 12.89 -2.53
N HIS A 343 14.26 12.09 -2.54
CA HIS A 343 14.62 11.26 -1.40
C HIS A 343 15.20 12.12 -0.25
N TRP A 344 15.96 13.16 -0.57
CA TRP A 344 16.40 14.11 0.45
C TRP A 344 15.23 14.92 1.02
N LEU A 345 14.30 15.35 0.17
CA LEU A 345 13.05 15.96 0.62
C LEU A 345 12.28 15.04 1.58
N TYR A 346 12.18 13.74 1.25
CA TYR A 346 11.57 12.74 2.12
C TYR A 346 12.26 12.71 3.51
N PHE A 347 13.58 12.71 3.59
CA PHE A 347 14.28 12.80 4.87
C PHE A 347 14.03 14.13 5.59
N GLY A 348 13.93 15.24 4.87
CA GLY A 348 13.48 16.52 5.40
C GLY A 348 12.09 16.43 6.02
N CYS A 349 11.12 15.84 5.30
CA CYS A 349 9.78 15.57 5.81
C CYS A 349 9.81 14.71 7.08
N CYS A 350 10.65 13.65 7.12
CA CYS A 350 10.80 12.79 8.30
C CYS A 350 11.30 13.57 9.51
N GLY A 351 12.32 14.45 9.35
CA GLY A 351 12.84 15.27 10.44
C GLY A 351 11.83 16.30 10.93
N VAL A 352 11.15 17.01 10.01
CA VAL A 352 10.06 17.94 10.37
C VAL A 352 8.96 17.21 11.13
N SER A 353 8.57 16.02 10.67
CA SER A 353 7.56 15.18 11.34
C SER A 353 8.00 14.78 12.74
N PHE A 354 9.29 14.43 12.92
CA PHE A 354 9.84 14.09 14.23
C PHE A 354 9.71 15.25 15.21
N ILE A 355 10.13 16.46 14.80
CA ILE A 355 10.03 17.66 15.63
C ILE A 355 8.55 17.98 15.93
N ALA A 356 7.72 18.10 14.89
CA ALA A 356 6.31 18.49 15.03
C ALA A 356 5.51 17.44 15.84
N GLY A 357 5.73 16.15 15.59
CA GLY A 357 5.07 15.05 16.31
C GLY A 357 5.47 15.02 17.78
N THR A 358 6.76 15.23 18.08
CA THR A 358 7.26 15.28 19.47
C THR A 358 6.69 16.48 20.22
N VAL A 359 6.73 17.67 19.62
CA VAL A 359 6.15 18.89 20.23
C VAL A 359 4.66 18.70 20.47
N ARG A 360 3.91 18.20 19.48
CA ARG A 360 2.48 17.92 19.61
C ARG A 360 2.18 16.95 20.74
N PHE A 361 2.95 15.86 20.85
CA PHE A 361 2.77 14.82 21.87
C PHE A 361 2.89 15.40 23.28
N TYR A 362 3.95 16.15 23.56
CA TYR A 362 4.17 16.74 24.88
C TYR A 362 3.24 17.92 25.18
N ALA A 363 2.91 18.74 24.17
CA ALA A 363 1.99 19.87 24.34
C ALA A 363 0.55 19.43 24.60
N SER A 364 0.10 18.28 24.04
CA SER A 364 -1.26 17.77 24.24
C SER A 364 -1.47 17.07 25.58
N GLY A 365 -0.44 16.94 26.42
CA GLY A 365 -0.54 16.26 27.71
C GLY A 365 -0.92 14.78 27.62
N LEU A 366 -0.80 14.18 26.44
CA LEU A 366 -1.07 12.76 26.19
C LEU A 366 -0.01 11.87 26.85
N ARG A 367 0.20 12.05 28.16
CA ARG A 367 0.84 11.05 29.00
C ARG A 367 -0.06 9.82 28.99
N THR A 368 0.42 8.77 28.34
CA THR A 368 0.10 7.35 28.58
C THR A 368 -1.13 7.09 29.46
N SER A 369 -2.34 7.28 28.97
CA SER A 369 -3.39 6.37 29.37
C SER A 369 -3.17 5.12 28.52
N GLY A 370 -2.33 4.21 29.02
CA GLY A 370 -2.20 2.86 28.49
C GLY A 370 -3.59 2.27 28.45
N ARG A 371 -4.14 2.09 27.25
CA ARG A 371 -5.18 1.10 27.07
C ARG A 371 -4.48 -0.25 27.24
N HIS A 372 -4.38 -0.70 28.50
CA HIS A 372 -4.40 -2.12 28.77
C HIS A 372 -5.74 -2.61 28.18
N ARG A 373 -5.70 -3.20 27.02
CA ARG A 373 -6.74 -4.11 26.57
C ARG A 373 -6.41 -5.42 27.29
N ASP A 374 -6.80 -5.47 28.57
CA ASP A 374 -6.80 -6.69 29.34
C ASP A 374 -7.89 -7.61 28.80
N GLY A 375 -7.56 -8.91 28.60
CA GLY A 375 -8.50 -9.98 28.38
C GLY A 375 -8.20 -10.87 27.22
#